data_22c66ad670b8724f484a3680c08d6e8b
#
_entry.id   22c66ad670b8724f484a3680c08d6e8b
#
_cell.length_a   1.000
_cell.length_b   1.000
_cell.length_c   1.000
_cell.angle_alpha   90.00
_cell.angle_beta   90.00
_cell.angle_gamma   90.00
#
_symmetry.space_group_name_H-M   'P 1'
#
loop_
_entity.id
_entity.type
_entity.pdbx_description
1 polymer ?
#
loop_
_entity_poly.entity_id
_entity_poly.type
_entity_poly.pdbx_seq_one_letter_code
_entity_poly.pdbx_strand_id
1 'polypeptide(L)'
;MYGAYHHITVCGKRESECDHLYDVTGSLCENNDKFAIDRLLPEINMGDLLIIHDTGAHGFSMGYNYNGRLRSAEILYQEDGTYRMIRRAETPEDYFRTLNF
;
A
#
# COMPACT_ATOMS: atom_id res chain seq x y z
N MET A 1 -0.83 8.63 -7.91
CA MET A 1 0.57 9.05 -7.71
C MET A 1 1.08 9.69 -9.00
N TYR A 2 2.10 10.47 -8.95
CA TYR A 2 2.62 11.31 -10.04
C TYR A 2 3.26 10.54 -11.21
N GLY A 3 2.62 9.49 -11.67
CA GLY A 3 3.12 8.70 -12.80
C GLY A 3 4.19 7.68 -12.46
N ALA A 4 4.50 7.47 -11.18
CA ALA A 4 5.46 6.45 -10.78
C ALA A 4 4.93 5.05 -11.08
N TYR A 5 5.80 4.19 -11.59
CA TYR A 5 5.48 2.80 -11.84
C TYR A 5 5.94 1.94 -10.66
N HIS A 6 5.04 1.10 -10.18
CA HIS A 6 5.38 0.07 -9.20
C HIS A 6 4.88 -1.28 -9.70
N HIS A 7 5.76 -2.27 -9.62
CA HIS A 7 5.37 -3.64 -9.91
C HIS A 7 4.40 -4.14 -8.85
N ILE A 8 3.37 -4.86 -9.27
CA ILE A 8 2.32 -5.37 -8.37
C ILE A 8 2.19 -6.87 -8.61
N THR A 9 2.13 -7.63 -7.53
CA THR A 9 1.88 -9.06 -7.58
C THR A 9 0.73 -9.42 -6.66
N VAL A 10 0.08 -10.55 -6.94
CA VAL A 10 -0.98 -11.09 -6.10
C VAL A 10 -0.39 -12.21 -5.25
N CYS A 11 -0.50 -12.09 -3.94
CA CYS A 11 0.05 -13.06 -3.01
C CYS A 11 -0.55 -14.45 -3.26
N GLY A 12 0.31 -15.46 -3.41
CA GLY A 12 -0.12 -16.82 -3.68
C GLY A 12 -0.44 -17.15 -5.14
N LYS A 13 -0.34 -16.17 -6.06
CA LYS A 13 -0.64 -16.36 -7.49
C LYS A 13 0.55 -16.05 -8.39
N ARG A 14 1.73 -16.28 -7.88
CA ARG A 14 2.98 -15.90 -8.54
C ARG A 14 3.18 -16.51 -9.93
N GLU A 15 2.72 -17.73 -10.11
CA GLU A 15 2.86 -18.48 -11.37
C GLU A 15 1.60 -18.44 -12.23
N SER A 16 0.56 -17.73 -11.80
CA SER A 16 -0.67 -17.59 -12.57
C SER A 16 -0.47 -16.62 -13.73
N GLU A 17 -1.22 -16.83 -14.81
CA GLU A 17 -1.17 -15.95 -15.97
C GLU A 17 -1.75 -14.57 -15.61
N CYS A 18 -1.10 -13.52 -16.11
CA CYS A 18 -1.57 -12.15 -15.97
C CYS A 18 -2.48 -11.83 -17.16
N ASP A 19 -3.72 -12.26 -17.09
CA ASP A 19 -4.68 -12.19 -18.19
C ASP A 19 -5.91 -11.33 -17.91
N HIS A 20 -5.95 -10.68 -16.75
CA HIS A 20 -7.03 -9.78 -16.36
C HIS A 20 -6.53 -8.35 -16.23
N LEU A 21 -7.30 -7.40 -16.75
CA LEU A 21 -6.98 -5.98 -16.64
C LEU A 21 -7.62 -5.40 -15.39
N TYR A 22 -6.82 -4.73 -14.57
CA TYR A 22 -7.28 -4.08 -13.35
C TYR A 22 -6.74 -2.65 -13.24
N ASP A 23 -7.56 -1.79 -12.65
CA ASP A 23 -7.09 -0.57 -12.01
C ASP A 23 -6.87 -0.88 -10.54
N VAL A 24 -5.70 -0.56 -10.01
CA VAL A 24 -5.39 -0.75 -8.60
C VAL A 24 -5.48 0.59 -7.90
N THR A 25 -6.49 0.75 -7.07
CA THR A 25 -6.82 2.02 -6.44
C THR A 25 -6.84 1.88 -4.92
N GLY A 26 -6.73 3.02 -4.23
CA GLY A 26 -7.06 3.11 -2.82
C GLY A 26 -8.57 3.27 -2.63
N SER A 27 -8.96 3.54 -1.40
CA SER A 27 -10.37 3.65 -1.01
C SER A 27 -10.86 5.10 -0.89
N LEU A 28 -10.05 6.06 -1.28
CA LEU A 28 -10.37 7.48 -1.17
C LEU A 28 -11.22 7.95 -2.35
N CYS A 29 -11.99 9.01 -2.14
CA CYS A 29 -12.74 9.68 -3.21
C CYS A 29 -11.87 10.69 -3.97
N GLU A 30 -10.64 10.29 -4.28
CA GLU A 30 -9.63 11.11 -4.93
C GLU A 30 -9.16 10.41 -6.20
N ASN A 31 -9.23 11.07 -7.35
CA ASN A 31 -8.87 10.48 -8.64
C ASN A 31 -7.42 10.01 -8.73
N ASN A 32 -6.53 10.62 -7.96
CA ASN A 32 -5.10 10.26 -7.97
C ASN A 32 -4.75 9.14 -6.97
N ASP A 33 -5.73 8.60 -6.26
CA ASP A 33 -5.50 7.50 -5.33
C ASP A 33 -5.43 6.17 -6.09
N LYS A 34 -4.44 6.05 -6.95
CA LYS A 34 -4.25 4.90 -7.83
C LYS A 34 -2.78 4.50 -7.87
N PHE A 35 -2.55 3.19 -7.86
CA PHE A 35 -1.21 2.61 -8.07
C PHE A 35 -1.00 2.14 -9.50
N ALA A 36 -2.06 1.76 -10.20
CA ALA A 36 -1.98 1.28 -11.56
C ALA A 36 -3.31 1.43 -12.28
N ILE A 37 -3.24 1.59 -13.61
CA ILE A 37 -4.40 1.65 -14.49
C ILE A 37 -4.16 0.63 -15.61
N ASP A 38 -5.19 -0.14 -15.93
CA ASP A 38 -5.16 -1.15 -17.00
C ASP A 38 -3.96 -2.09 -16.85
N ARG A 39 -3.68 -2.54 -15.62
CA ARG A 39 -2.59 -3.44 -15.32
C ARG A 39 -3.03 -4.89 -15.51
N LEU A 40 -2.26 -5.66 -16.28
CA LEU A 40 -2.46 -7.11 -16.41
C LEU A 40 -1.97 -7.83 -15.16
N LEU A 41 -2.89 -8.52 -14.50
CA LEU A 41 -2.62 -9.26 -13.27
C LEU A 41 -3.37 -10.60 -13.33
N PRO A 42 -2.99 -11.56 -12.48
CA PRO A 42 -3.82 -12.76 -12.29
C PRO A 42 -5.21 -12.39 -11.80
N GLU A 43 -6.17 -13.27 -11.97
CA GLU A 43 -7.52 -13.04 -11.44
C GLU A 43 -7.46 -12.79 -9.94
N ILE A 44 -8.10 -11.72 -9.50
CA ILE A 44 -8.11 -11.28 -8.10
C ILE A 44 -9.50 -11.49 -7.53
N ASN A 45 -9.56 -12.11 -6.37
CA ASN A 45 -10.80 -12.32 -5.64
C ASN A 45 -10.83 -11.44 -4.40
N MET A 46 -12.04 -11.17 -3.92
CA MET A 46 -12.20 -10.41 -2.67
C MET A 46 -11.44 -11.12 -1.54
N GLY A 47 -10.67 -10.37 -0.78
CA GLY A 47 -9.84 -10.88 0.29
C GLY A 47 -8.41 -11.21 -0.12
N ASP A 48 -8.10 -11.19 -1.41
CA ASP A 48 -6.72 -11.39 -1.87
C ASP A 48 -5.81 -10.25 -1.43
N LEU A 49 -4.55 -10.58 -1.20
CA LEU A 49 -3.52 -9.61 -0.83
C LEU A 49 -2.68 -9.26 -2.05
N LEU A 50 -2.47 -7.97 -2.25
CA LEU A 50 -1.58 -7.47 -3.28
C LEU A 50 -0.28 -7.00 -2.64
N ILE A 51 0.82 -7.21 -3.36
CA ILE A 51 2.13 -6.69 -2.99
C ILE A 51 2.50 -5.61 -3.98
N ILE A 52 2.67 -4.39 -3.49
CA ILE A 52 3.16 -3.28 -4.29
C ILE A 52 4.65 -3.16 -4.00
N HIS A 53 5.46 -3.43 -5.01
CA HIS A 53 6.90 -3.56 -4.86
C HIS A 53 7.62 -2.21 -4.84
N ASP A 54 8.77 -2.19 -4.17
CA ASP A 54 9.72 -1.06 -4.20
C ASP A 54 9.15 0.26 -3.69
N THR A 55 8.29 0.18 -2.66
CA THR A 55 7.66 1.36 -2.07
C THR A 55 8.27 1.77 -0.73
N GLY A 56 9.17 0.97 -0.16
CA GLY A 56 9.68 1.19 1.19
C GLY A 56 10.38 2.52 1.39
N ALA A 57 11.11 2.97 0.38
CA ALA A 57 11.91 4.20 0.51
C ALA A 57 11.07 5.47 0.60
N HIS A 58 9.86 5.48 0.06
CA HIS A 58 9.05 6.69 0.02
C HIS A 58 7.55 6.46 0.29
N GLY A 59 7.15 5.23 0.53
CA GLY A 59 5.74 4.93 0.78
C GLY A 59 5.17 5.67 1.96
N PHE A 60 5.90 5.74 3.08
CA PHE A 60 5.45 6.48 4.25
C PHE A 60 5.56 8.00 4.04
N SER A 61 6.71 8.48 3.54
CA SER A 61 6.95 9.92 3.42
C SER A 61 6.06 10.60 2.39
N MET A 62 5.59 9.88 1.39
CA MET A 62 4.65 10.40 0.40
C MET A 62 3.19 10.12 0.75
N GLY A 63 2.95 9.36 1.81
CA GLY A 63 1.61 9.12 2.30
C GLY A 63 1.02 10.33 2.99
N TYR A 64 -0.29 10.35 3.13
CA TYR A 64 -1.00 11.45 3.78
C TYR A 64 -2.27 10.92 4.45
N ASN A 65 -2.84 11.75 5.31
CA ASN A 65 -4.00 11.36 6.09
C ASN A 65 -5.31 11.87 5.50
N TYR A 66 -5.41 11.98 4.20
CA TYR A 66 -6.62 12.46 3.53
C TYR A 66 -7.82 11.61 3.93
N ASN A 67 -8.94 12.26 4.22
CA ASN A 67 -10.15 11.64 4.73
C ASN A 67 -9.97 10.93 6.09
N GLY A 68 -9.00 11.37 6.88
CA GLY A 68 -8.78 10.82 8.21
C GLY A 68 -8.18 9.41 8.23
N ARG A 69 -7.61 8.97 7.11
CA ARG A 69 -6.95 7.66 7.05
C ARG A 69 -5.68 7.65 7.87
N LEU A 70 -5.57 6.67 8.74
CA LEU A 70 -4.37 6.49 9.56
C LEU A 70 -3.30 5.75 8.76
N ARG A 71 -2.04 6.05 9.07
CA ARG A 71 -0.90 5.42 8.40
C ARG A 71 -0.64 4.04 8.99
N SER A 72 -0.20 3.13 8.14
CA SER A 72 0.12 1.76 8.52
C SER A 72 1.47 1.66 9.23
N ALA A 73 1.73 0.50 9.81
CA ALA A 73 3.03 0.19 10.40
C ALA A 73 4.09 0.03 9.31
N GLU A 74 5.35 0.19 9.72
CA GLU A 74 6.50 -0.16 8.90
C GLU A 74 7.26 -1.31 9.55
N ILE A 75 7.56 -2.34 8.76
CA ILE A 75 8.24 -3.53 9.21
C ILE A 75 9.55 -3.63 8.44
N LEU A 76 10.66 -3.80 9.17
CA LEU A 76 11.96 -4.03 8.58
C LEU A 76 12.23 -5.54 8.52
N TYR A 77 12.50 -6.03 7.31
CA TYR A 77 12.97 -7.40 7.11
C TYR A 77 14.51 -7.38 7.24
N GLN A 78 15.01 -8.16 8.18
CA GLN A 78 16.44 -8.17 8.51
C GLN A 78 17.17 -9.27 7.76
N GLU A 79 18.50 -9.14 7.64
CA GLU A 79 19.33 -10.09 6.90
C GLU A 79 19.29 -11.51 7.49
N ASP A 80 19.04 -11.64 8.79
CA ASP A 80 18.91 -12.94 9.45
C ASP A 80 17.54 -13.60 9.23
N GLY A 81 16.66 -13.00 8.45
CA GLY A 81 15.33 -13.52 8.14
C GLY A 81 14.25 -13.15 9.15
N THR A 82 14.57 -12.36 10.16
CA THR A 82 13.60 -11.90 11.13
C THR A 82 12.95 -10.57 10.72
N TYR A 83 11.82 -10.25 11.34
CA TYR A 83 11.10 -9.00 11.13
C TYR A 83 11.17 -8.14 12.38
N ARG A 84 11.28 -6.84 12.18
CA ARG A 84 11.26 -5.88 13.27
C ARG A 84 10.32 -4.73 12.92
N MET A 85 9.39 -4.42 13.81
CA MET A 85 8.54 -3.24 13.64
C MET A 85 9.36 -1.99 13.96
N ILE A 86 9.62 -1.18 12.95
CA ILE A 86 10.38 0.07 13.11
C ILE A 86 9.47 1.29 13.25
N ARG A 87 8.20 1.16 12.91
CA ARG A 87 7.19 2.18 13.12
C ARG A 87 5.85 1.49 13.34
N ARG A 88 5.20 1.77 14.47
CA ARG A 88 3.87 1.23 14.72
C ARG A 88 2.81 1.91 13.85
N ALA A 89 1.70 1.25 13.64
CA ALA A 89 0.56 1.87 12.97
C ALA A 89 0.04 3.06 13.78
N GLU A 90 -0.48 4.06 13.08
CA GLU A 90 -1.10 5.22 13.73
C GLU A 90 -2.40 4.82 14.42
N THR A 91 -2.68 5.53 15.51
CA THR A 91 -3.95 5.46 16.24
C THR A 91 -4.68 6.78 16.08
N PRO A 92 -5.99 6.86 16.42
CA PRO A 92 -6.69 8.15 16.41
C PRO A 92 -6.02 9.21 17.27
N GLU A 93 -5.41 8.83 18.39
CA GLU A 93 -4.67 9.75 19.26
C GLU A 93 -3.50 10.39 18.53
N ASP A 94 -2.78 9.65 17.69
CA ASP A 94 -1.70 10.20 16.89
C ASP A 94 -2.22 11.26 15.91
N TYR A 95 -3.35 10.99 15.30
CA TYR A 95 -3.96 11.89 14.32
C TYR A 95 -4.36 13.23 14.95
N PHE A 96 -4.86 13.19 16.18
CA PHE A 96 -5.34 14.38 16.90
C PHE A 96 -4.31 14.97 17.86
N ARG A 97 -3.09 14.47 17.85
CA ARG A 97 -2.07 14.80 18.86
C ARG A 97 -1.79 16.29 18.98
N THR A 98 -1.86 17.04 17.89
CA THR A 98 -1.53 18.46 17.89
C THR A 98 -2.73 19.35 18.20
N LEU A 99 -3.92 18.79 18.34
CA LEU A 99 -5.09 19.55 18.72
C LEU A 99 -5.05 19.87 20.22
N ASN A 100 -5.48 21.07 20.54
CA ASN A 100 -5.47 21.57 21.92
C ASN A 100 -6.91 21.84 22.37
N PHE A 101 -7.53 20.81 22.95
CA PHE A 101 -8.83 20.98 23.61
C PHE A 101 -8.95 20.28 24.92
#